data_f86a676d2c796e734bfed466201d7a15
#
_entry.id   f86a676d2c796e734bfed466201d7a15
#
_cell.length_a   1.000
_cell.length_b   1.000
_cell.length_c   1.000
_cell.angle_alpha   90.00
_cell.angle_beta   90.00
_cell.angle_gamma   90.00
#
_symmetry.space_group_name_H-M   'P 1'
#
loop_
_entity.id
_entity.type
_entity.pdbx_description
1 polymer ?
#
loop_
_entity_poly.entity_id
_entity_poly.type
_entity_poly.pdbx_seq_one_letter_code
_entity_poly.pdbx_strand_id
1 'polypeptide(L)'
;MTLILYIAFYHFLLILLLLCCIIIYYYMDQRTTNRERATTGFKSLILLIVICIFLFIIGMIGTWIWTDKPNEFGDSAGVVNALFSALAFAGVIYAIILQKEELEDQRQVMIDQREEMEQQNSTMIRQRFEATLFQMLNLQQELIGALKHQYSTSVKSAASKEKRHVDRIITGREVFQYMYEKKKIDFPDDPEDHYTYKGVKEVLEKYGEAGYEKSDIPPIFDHYFRHLYRILKYIDQSQDLDGWAAKYKYIGIVRGQLSRYELVWLYFNSLFYPKMKGLIEKYAVLKNLRPEYLAQDFDLGKKWYAKTAFD
;
A
#
# COMPACT_ATOMS: atom_id res chain seq x y z
N MET A 1 22.05 36.87 72.39
CA MET A 1 22.99 35.95 71.68
C MET A 1 22.48 34.53 71.57
N THR A 2 21.83 33.96 72.55
CA THR A 2 21.28 32.59 72.56
C THR A 2 20.11 32.40 71.61
N LEU A 3 19.20 33.38 71.44
CA LEU A 3 18.03 33.28 70.59
C LEU A 3 18.43 33.23 69.06
N ILE A 4 19.40 34.05 68.67
CA ILE A 4 19.89 34.07 67.30
C ILE A 4 20.59 32.76 66.93
N LEU A 5 21.32 32.15 67.86
CA LEU A 5 21.93 30.86 67.65
C LEU A 5 20.90 29.74 67.53
N TYR A 6 19.78 29.80 68.23
CA TYR A 6 18.72 28.82 68.21
C TYR A 6 17.91 28.90 66.89
N ILE A 7 17.61 30.10 66.43
CA ILE A 7 16.97 30.35 65.12
C ILE A 7 17.87 29.88 63.99
N ALA A 8 19.15 30.19 64.03
CA ALA A 8 20.11 29.75 63.03
C ALA A 8 20.28 28.21 63.02
N PHE A 9 20.28 27.55 64.16
CA PHE A 9 20.35 26.08 64.29
C PHE A 9 19.08 25.42 63.73
N TYR A 10 17.90 26.00 64.00
CA TYR A 10 16.61 25.49 63.46
C TYR A 10 16.55 25.61 61.92
N HIS A 11 17.00 26.73 61.37
CA HIS A 11 17.05 26.91 59.91
C HIS A 11 18.09 25.98 59.28
N PHE A 12 19.21 25.73 59.91
CA PHE A 12 20.20 24.77 59.48
C PHE A 12 19.62 23.34 59.44
N LEU A 13 18.87 22.95 60.48
CA LEU A 13 18.21 21.63 60.56
C LEU A 13 17.15 21.47 59.45
N LEU A 14 16.40 22.55 59.14
CA LEU A 14 15.40 22.57 58.07
C LEU A 14 16.02 22.40 56.70
N ILE A 15 17.12 23.08 56.43
CA ILE A 15 17.89 22.98 55.19
C ILE A 15 18.48 21.57 55.05
N LEU A 16 18.99 20.98 56.10
CA LEU A 16 19.56 19.65 56.11
C LEU A 16 18.47 18.58 55.81
N LEU A 17 17.26 18.75 56.38
CA LEU A 17 16.12 17.88 56.14
C LEU A 17 15.62 17.97 54.67
N LEU A 18 15.58 19.17 54.11
CA LEU A 18 15.24 19.41 52.69
C LEU A 18 16.27 18.75 51.76
N LEU A 19 17.57 18.89 52.07
CA LEU A 19 18.63 18.23 51.31
C LEU A 19 18.50 16.69 51.39
N CYS A 20 18.22 16.13 52.55
CA CYS A 20 17.98 14.70 52.72
C CYS A 20 16.77 14.23 51.88
N CYS A 21 15.66 14.98 51.88
CA CYS A 21 14.49 14.65 51.09
C CYS A 21 14.79 14.70 49.58
N ILE A 22 15.55 15.68 49.10
CA ILE A 22 15.98 15.77 47.69
C ILE A 22 16.90 14.59 47.32
N ILE A 23 17.83 14.22 48.18
CA ILE A 23 18.72 13.08 47.95
C ILE A 23 17.93 11.76 47.90
N ILE A 24 16.98 11.57 48.82
CA ILE A 24 16.11 10.38 48.84
C ILE A 24 15.26 10.32 47.57
N TYR A 25 14.70 11.47 47.15
CA TYR A 25 13.93 11.58 45.90
C TYR A 25 14.78 11.18 44.70
N TYR A 26 16.00 11.74 44.56
CA TYR A 26 16.91 11.43 43.47
C TYR A 26 17.33 9.94 43.46
N TYR A 27 17.52 9.33 44.61
CA TYR A 27 17.90 7.91 44.75
C TYR A 27 16.74 6.97 44.42
N MET A 28 15.51 7.35 44.72
CA MET A 28 14.30 6.58 44.35
C MET A 28 13.94 6.68 42.86
N ASP A 29 14.21 7.81 42.23
CA ASP A 29 13.95 8.05 40.82
C ASP A 29 14.83 7.18 39.90
N GLN A 30 16.04 6.84 40.31
CA GLN A 30 16.91 5.96 39.52
C GLN A 30 16.49 4.47 39.51
N ARG A 31 15.58 4.04 40.36
CA ARG A 31 15.21 2.61 40.52
C ARG A 31 13.91 2.18 39.84
N THR A 32 13.14 3.09 39.26
CA THR A 32 11.78 2.76 38.75
C THR A 32 11.69 2.79 37.22
N THR A 33 10.90 1.86 36.65
CA THR A 33 10.56 1.83 35.19
C THR A 33 9.69 3.02 34.81
N ASN A 34 9.76 3.45 33.53
CA ASN A 34 9.18 4.69 33.04
C ASN A 34 7.68 4.93 33.37
N ARG A 35 6.90 3.88 33.54
CA ARG A 35 5.45 4.00 33.88
C ARG A 35 5.20 4.17 35.38
N GLU A 36 6.06 3.62 36.21
CA GLU A 36 5.97 3.78 37.66
C GLU A 36 6.60 5.09 38.13
N ARG A 37 7.52 5.69 37.36
CA ARG A 37 8.16 6.97 37.65
C ARG A 37 7.18 8.11 37.84
N ALA A 38 6.18 8.25 36.94
CA ALA A 38 5.22 9.34 37.01
C ALA A 38 4.34 9.30 38.26
N THR A 39 3.90 8.09 38.70
CA THR A 39 3.04 7.93 39.87
C THR A 39 3.81 7.99 41.18
N THR A 40 5.03 7.48 41.23
CA THR A 40 5.92 7.54 42.39
C THR A 40 6.52 8.93 42.58
N GLY A 41 6.89 9.62 41.48
CA GLY A 41 7.33 11.01 41.49
C GLY A 41 6.26 11.94 42.06
N PHE A 42 5.02 11.80 41.62
CA PHE A 42 3.91 12.60 42.13
C PHE A 42 3.62 12.36 43.62
N LYS A 43 3.66 11.11 44.07
CA LYS A 43 3.48 10.77 45.51
C LYS A 43 4.60 11.30 46.38
N SER A 44 5.85 11.24 45.93
CA SER A 44 7.00 11.81 46.69
C SER A 44 6.97 13.33 46.70
N LEU A 45 6.49 13.99 45.63
CA LEU A 45 6.30 15.44 45.63
C LEU A 45 5.24 15.86 46.65
N ILE A 46 4.08 15.18 46.68
CA ILE A 46 3.02 15.45 47.68
C ILE A 46 3.56 15.25 49.08
N LEU A 47 4.28 14.17 49.34
CA LEU A 47 4.89 13.91 50.66
C LEU A 47 5.84 15.00 51.07
N LEU A 48 6.69 15.47 50.15
CA LEU A 48 7.62 16.58 50.38
C LEU A 48 6.89 17.89 50.73
N ILE A 49 5.83 18.22 50.00
CA ILE A 49 4.98 19.39 50.25
C ILE A 49 4.35 19.29 51.66
N VAL A 50 3.81 18.13 52.01
CA VAL A 50 3.19 17.91 53.32
C VAL A 50 4.24 18.07 54.44
N ILE A 51 5.44 17.54 54.29
CA ILE A 51 6.53 17.69 55.27
C ILE A 51 6.93 19.19 55.37
N CYS A 52 7.05 19.92 54.26
CA CYS A 52 7.37 21.33 54.26
C CYS A 52 6.31 22.16 55.01
N ILE A 53 5.03 21.90 54.73
CA ILE A 53 3.91 22.56 55.45
C ILE A 53 3.95 22.26 56.95
N PHE A 54 4.20 21.02 57.34
CA PHE A 54 4.29 20.60 58.73
C PHE A 54 5.43 21.29 59.47
N LEU A 55 6.63 21.33 58.86
CA LEU A 55 7.78 22.04 59.40
C LEU A 55 7.56 23.57 59.48
N PHE A 56 6.83 24.14 58.49
CA PHE A 56 6.44 25.55 58.54
C PHE A 56 5.53 25.86 59.73
N ILE A 57 4.50 25.01 59.98
CA ILE A 57 3.58 25.17 61.12
C ILE A 57 4.31 25.06 62.43
N ILE A 58 5.23 24.08 62.61
CA ILE A 58 6.06 23.92 63.78
C ILE A 58 6.95 25.16 64.01
N GLY A 59 7.58 25.64 62.94
CA GLY A 59 8.38 26.89 62.99
C GLY A 59 7.59 28.10 63.45
N MET A 60 6.36 28.30 62.89
CA MET A 60 5.47 29.38 63.28
C MET A 60 5.04 29.29 64.77
N ILE A 61 4.69 28.09 65.25
CA ILE A 61 4.34 27.86 66.65
C ILE A 61 5.56 28.13 67.53
N GLY A 62 6.73 27.66 67.17
CA GLY A 62 7.96 27.88 67.92
C GLY A 62 8.30 29.38 68.06
N THR A 63 8.21 30.14 66.94
CA THR A 63 8.43 31.60 66.97
C THR A 63 7.36 32.31 67.79
N TRP A 64 6.11 31.92 67.74
CA TRP A 64 5.01 32.49 68.54
C TRP A 64 5.18 32.27 70.03
N ILE A 65 5.68 31.15 70.49
CA ILE A 65 5.90 30.82 71.90
C ILE A 65 7.08 31.59 72.48
N TRP A 66 8.11 31.90 71.64
CA TRP A 66 9.39 32.45 72.15
C TRP A 66 9.56 33.96 71.93
N THR A 67 8.62 34.61 71.18
CA THR A 67 8.75 36.01 70.84
C THR A 67 7.71 36.87 71.55
N ASP A 68 8.16 37.64 72.51
CA ASP A 68 7.26 38.56 73.28
C ASP A 68 6.92 39.87 72.53
N LYS A 69 7.50 40.09 71.32
CA LYS A 69 7.28 41.32 70.52
C LYS A 69 6.72 41.01 69.14
N PRO A 70 5.56 41.64 68.76
CA PRO A 70 4.89 41.38 67.49
C PRO A 70 5.76 41.69 66.26
N ASN A 71 6.70 42.63 66.30
CA ASN A 71 7.53 43.05 65.19
C ASN A 71 8.58 41.96 64.80
N GLU A 72 9.15 41.25 65.75
CA GLU A 72 10.12 40.18 65.50
C GLU A 72 9.46 38.95 64.88
N PHE A 73 8.16 38.75 65.13
CA PHE A 73 7.38 37.69 64.49
C PHE A 73 7.15 37.97 63.00
N GLY A 74 6.84 39.23 62.61
CA GLY A 74 6.64 39.62 61.21
C GLY A 74 7.91 39.39 60.37
N ASP A 75 9.10 39.76 60.88
CA ASP A 75 10.38 39.54 60.18
C ASP A 75 10.70 38.08 59.97
N SER A 76 10.47 37.24 60.96
CA SER A 76 10.64 35.80 60.86
C SER A 76 9.71 35.16 59.81
N ALA A 77 8.46 35.57 59.76
CA ALA A 77 7.46 35.16 58.77
C ALA A 77 7.88 35.58 57.35
N GLY A 78 8.45 36.78 57.18
CA GLY A 78 8.98 37.25 55.90
C GLY A 78 10.09 36.36 55.32
N VAL A 79 11.03 35.93 56.11
CA VAL A 79 12.12 35.03 55.69
C VAL A 79 11.57 33.67 55.24
N VAL A 80 10.60 33.12 55.98
CA VAL A 80 9.95 31.84 55.59
C VAL A 80 9.17 31.98 54.28
N ASN A 81 8.44 33.09 54.10
CA ASN A 81 7.73 33.33 52.85
C ASN A 81 8.69 33.49 51.64
N ALA A 82 9.82 34.15 51.83
CA ALA A 82 10.86 34.26 50.78
C ALA A 82 11.43 32.87 50.41
N LEU A 83 11.67 32.01 51.39
CA LEU A 83 12.12 30.62 51.14
C LEU A 83 11.12 29.82 50.32
N PHE A 84 9.82 29.90 50.69
CA PHE A 84 8.76 29.19 49.95
C PHE A 84 8.60 29.74 48.52
N SER A 85 8.71 31.03 48.34
CA SER A 85 8.69 31.65 47.03
C SER A 85 9.86 31.19 46.14
N ALA A 86 11.06 31.08 46.70
CA ALA A 86 12.22 30.55 46.01
C ALA A 86 12.05 29.07 45.62
N LEU A 87 11.51 28.23 46.54
CA LEU A 87 11.22 26.83 46.27
C LEU A 87 10.12 26.66 45.19
N ALA A 88 9.06 27.48 45.24
CA ALA A 88 8.03 27.47 44.22
C ALA A 88 8.57 27.82 42.86
N PHE A 89 9.43 28.84 42.78
CA PHE A 89 10.11 29.25 41.53
C PHE A 89 11.02 28.12 40.98
N ALA A 90 11.81 27.50 41.85
CA ALA A 90 12.64 26.33 41.46
C ALA A 90 11.78 25.16 40.95
N GLY A 91 10.62 24.91 41.56
CA GLY A 91 9.66 23.90 41.11
C GLY A 91 9.10 24.21 39.71
N VAL A 92 8.81 25.49 39.42
CA VAL A 92 8.35 25.89 38.09
C VAL A 92 9.44 25.70 37.05
N ILE A 93 10.70 26.09 37.35
CA ILE A 93 11.85 25.87 36.43
C ILE A 93 12.00 24.37 36.14
N TYR A 94 11.95 23.55 37.17
CA TYR A 94 12.05 22.10 37.02
C TYR A 94 10.92 21.51 36.14
N ALA A 95 9.69 21.97 36.35
CA ALA A 95 8.54 21.57 35.52
C ALA A 95 8.72 21.96 34.04
N ILE A 96 9.29 23.16 33.78
CA ILE A 96 9.59 23.61 32.40
C ILE A 96 10.66 22.71 31.74
N ILE A 97 11.69 22.32 32.49
CA ILE A 97 12.73 21.41 31.98
C ILE A 97 12.12 20.06 31.59
N LEU A 98 11.32 19.48 32.48
CA LEU A 98 10.62 18.22 32.20
C LEU A 98 9.67 18.31 30.99
N GLN A 99 8.92 19.42 30.89
CA GLN A 99 8.04 19.65 29.74
C GLN A 99 8.84 19.76 28.43
N LYS A 100 10.03 20.35 28.47
CA LYS A 100 10.91 20.43 27.29
C LYS A 100 11.36 19.05 26.83
N GLU A 101 11.81 18.20 27.75
CA GLU A 101 12.21 16.80 27.44
C GLU A 101 11.03 16.02 26.86
N GLU A 102 9.86 16.14 27.47
CA GLU A 102 8.66 15.45 26.99
C GLU A 102 8.25 15.93 25.57
N LEU A 103 8.38 17.23 25.30
CA LEU A 103 8.13 17.78 23.95
C LEU A 103 9.13 17.27 22.91
N GLU A 104 10.39 17.09 23.27
CA GLU A 104 11.42 16.51 22.39
C GLU A 104 11.08 15.04 22.06
N ASP A 105 10.72 14.25 23.08
CA ASP A 105 10.28 12.87 22.90
C ASP A 105 9.02 12.78 22.02
N GLN A 106 8.02 13.64 22.27
CA GLN A 106 6.81 13.68 21.44
C GLN A 106 7.10 14.05 19.98
N ARG A 107 8.07 14.96 19.75
CA ARG A 107 8.50 15.30 18.38
C ARG A 107 9.13 14.10 17.68
N GLN A 108 9.98 13.35 18.37
CA GLN A 108 10.60 12.16 17.80
C GLN A 108 9.54 11.11 17.44
N VAL A 109 8.61 10.84 18.33
CA VAL A 109 7.49 9.92 18.09
C VAL A 109 6.65 10.36 16.88
N MET A 110 6.41 11.68 16.72
CA MET A 110 5.68 12.18 15.55
C MET A 110 6.45 12.00 14.24
N ILE A 111 7.79 12.14 14.26
CA ILE A 111 8.62 11.89 13.07
C ILE A 111 8.53 10.42 12.69
N ASP A 112 8.72 9.52 13.66
CA ASP A 112 8.66 8.07 13.44
C ASP A 112 7.28 7.63 12.92
N GLN A 113 6.20 8.17 13.49
CA GLN A 113 4.83 7.92 13.03
C GLN A 113 4.59 8.41 11.60
N ARG A 114 5.19 9.55 11.23
CA ARG A 114 5.08 10.08 9.88
C ARG A 114 5.77 9.16 8.86
N GLU A 115 6.97 8.70 9.16
CA GLU A 115 7.69 7.75 8.30
C GLU A 115 6.92 6.44 8.15
N GLU A 116 6.37 5.93 9.24
CA GLU A 116 5.54 4.73 9.22
C GLU A 116 4.27 4.93 8.38
N MET A 117 3.59 6.09 8.51
CA MET A 117 2.44 6.43 7.68
C MET A 117 2.79 6.53 6.19
N GLU A 118 3.94 7.09 5.82
CA GLU A 118 4.39 7.17 4.44
C GLU A 118 4.65 5.76 3.86
N GLN A 119 5.25 4.86 4.63
CA GLN A 119 5.43 3.46 4.24
C GLN A 119 4.10 2.72 4.12
N GLN A 120 3.19 2.89 5.07
CA GLN A 120 1.85 2.31 5.01
C GLN A 120 1.06 2.81 3.80
N ASN A 121 1.14 4.11 3.50
CA ASN A 121 0.46 4.70 2.34
C ASN A 121 0.98 4.12 1.02
N SER A 122 2.29 4.00 0.86
CA SER A 122 2.91 3.38 -0.33
C SER A 122 2.48 1.93 -0.51
N THR A 123 2.42 1.16 0.58
CA THR A 123 1.95 -0.22 0.60
C THR A 123 0.47 -0.31 0.22
N MET A 124 -0.36 0.58 0.77
CA MET A 124 -1.81 0.62 0.50
C MET A 124 -2.10 0.96 -0.98
N ILE A 125 -1.35 1.90 -1.57
CA ILE A 125 -1.46 2.25 -2.99
C ILE A 125 -1.18 1.01 -3.85
N ARG A 126 -0.08 0.30 -3.55
CA ARG A 126 0.26 -0.94 -4.27
C ARG A 126 -0.80 -2.02 -4.11
N GLN A 127 -1.30 -2.24 -2.90
CA GLN A 127 -2.38 -3.21 -2.65
C GLN A 127 -3.65 -2.86 -3.41
N ARG A 128 -4.02 -1.58 -3.48
CA ARG A 128 -5.19 -1.11 -4.25
C ARG A 128 -5.02 -1.38 -5.74
N PHE A 129 -3.84 -1.08 -6.29
CA PHE A 129 -3.52 -1.38 -7.68
C PHE A 129 -3.64 -2.89 -7.95
N GLU A 130 -3.02 -3.73 -7.13
CA GLU A 130 -3.05 -5.19 -7.27
C GLU A 130 -4.47 -5.75 -7.14
N ALA A 131 -5.24 -5.30 -6.16
CA ALA A 131 -6.63 -5.71 -5.98
C ALA A 131 -7.48 -5.39 -7.22
N THR A 132 -7.36 -4.19 -7.77
CA THR A 132 -8.06 -3.79 -8.99
C THR A 132 -7.62 -4.64 -10.18
N LEU A 133 -6.32 -4.85 -10.35
CA LEU A 133 -5.80 -5.70 -11.42
C LEU A 133 -6.34 -7.12 -11.33
N PHE A 134 -6.33 -7.74 -10.15
CA PHE A 134 -6.86 -9.09 -9.97
C PHE A 134 -8.36 -9.17 -10.20
N GLN A 135 -9.14 -8.14 -9.83
CA GLN A 135 -10.56 -8.05 -10.17
C GLN A 135 -10.77 -8.02 -11.69
N MET A 136 -9.96 -7.23 -12.40
CA MET A 136 -10.02 -7.20 -13.87
C MET A 136 -9.64 -8.54 -14.50
N LEU A 137 -8.63 -9.23 -13.95
CA LEU A 137 -8.24 -10.56 -14.42
C LEU A 137 -9.34 -11.61 -14.16
N ASN A 138 -10.02 -11.54 -13.02
CA ASN A 138 -11.15 -12.41 -12.72
C ASN A 138 -12.31 -12.15 -13.70
N LEU A 139 -12.64 -10.89 -13.96
CA LEU A 139 -13.64 -10.55 -14.96
C LEU A 139 -13.26 -11.06 -16.36
N GLN A 140 -11.96 -11.02 -16.72
CA GLN A 140 -11.47 -11.61 -17.96
C GLN A 140 -11.74 -13.12 -18.02
N GLN A 141 -11.56 -13.87 -16.93
CA GLN A 141 -11.87 -15.29 -16.87
C GLN A 141 -13.38 -15.56 -16.97
N GLU A 142 -14.20 -14.71 -16.37
CA GLU A 142 -15.66 -14.78 -16.48
C GLU A 142 -16.12 -14.55 -17.92
N LEU A 143 -15.54 -13.53 -18.61
CA LEU A 143 -15.81 -13.27 -20.03
C LEU A 143 -15.44 -14.48 -20.91
N ILE A 144 -14.29 -15.13 -20.62
CA ILE A 144 -13.90 -16.37 -21.31
C ILE A 144 -14.93 -17.47 -21.04
N GLY A 145 -15.31 -17.68 -19.79
CA GLY A 145 -16.30 -18.71 -19.40
C GLY A 145 -17.68 -18.49 -20.03
N ALA A 146 -18.05 -17.23 -20.27
CA ALA A 146 -19.30 -16.84 -20.91
C ALA A 146 -19.31 -17.06 -22.44
N LEU A 147 -18.14 -17.26 -23.07
CA LEU A 147 -18.08 -17.53 -24.51
C LEU A 147 -18.81 -18.85 -24.81
N LYS A 148 -19.76 -18.80 -25.78
CA LYS A 148 -20.51 -19.95 -26.23
C LYS A 148 -20.62 -19.94 -27.75
N HIS A 149 -20.37 -21.06 -28.37
CA HIS A 149 -20.58 -21.23 -29.79
C HIS A 149 -21.34 -22.52 -30.06
N GLN A 150 -22.45 -22.41 -30.81
CA GLN A 150 -23.26 -23.55 -31.25
C GLN A 150 -22.96 -23.85 -32.70
N TYR A 151 -22.74 -25.11 -32.99
CA TYR A 151 -22.53 -25.58 -34.36
C TYR A 151 -23.22 -26.93 -34.61
N SER A 152 -23.68 -27.12 -35.84
CA SER A 152 -24.30 -28.39 -36.27
C SER A 152 -23.25 -29.28 -36.95
N THR A 153 -23.13 -30.49 -36.53
CA THR A 153 -22.27 -31.52 -37.16
C THR A 153 -23.09 -32.67 -37.65
N SER A 154 -22.74 -33.20 -38.83
CA SER A 154 -23.39 -34.39 -39.37
C SER A 154 -22.67 -35.67 -38.88
N VAL A 155 -23.35 -36.48 -38.10
CA VAL A 155 -22.84 -37.77 -37.67
C VAL A 155 -23.47 -38.86 -38.52
N LYS A 156 -22.62 -39.70 -39.15
CA LYS A 156 -23.10 -40.91 -39.85
C LYS A 156 -23.42 -41.96 -38.77
N SER A 157 -24.65 -42.44 -38.73
CA SER A 157 -24.99 -43.58 -37.91
C SER A 157 -24.32 -44.82 -38.47
N ALA A 158 -23.71 -45.65 -37.59
CA ALA A 158 -23.11 -46.91 -37.99
C ALA A 158 -24.16 -47.92 -38.52
N ALA A 159 -25.45 -47.72 -38.19
CA ALA A 159 -26.53 -48.63 -38.51
C ALA A 159 -27.42 -48.16 -39.68
N SER A 160 -27.31 -46.88 -40.13
CA SER A 160 -28.09 -46.37 -41.25
C SER A 160 -27.27 -45.42 -42.08
N LYS A 161 -27.47 -45.40 -43.41
CA LYS A 161 -26.80 -44.43 -44.32
C LYS A 161 -27.26 -42.98 -44.15
N GLU A 162 -28.17 -42.72 -43.23
CA GLU A 162 -28.69 -41.38 -42.96
C GLU A 162 -27.72 -40.56 -42.12
N LYS A 163 -27.47 -39.34 -42.60
CA LYS A 163 -26.72 -38.32 -41.84
C LYS A 163 -27.70 -37.65 -40.86
N ARG A 164 -27.43 -37.76 -39.59
CA ARG A 164 -28.14 -36.98 -38.56
C ARG A 164 -27.36 -35.72 -38.24
N HIS A 165 -28.03 -34.59 -38.26
CA HIS A 165 -27.46 -33.34 -37.74
C HIS A 165 -27.59 -33.35 -36.21
N VAL A 166 -26.46 -33.14 -35.57
CA VAL A 166 -26.39 -33.03 -34.11
C VAL A 166 -25.81 -31.67 -33.78
N ASP A 167 -26.58 -30.87 -33.05
CA ASP A 167 -26.12 -29.58 -32.54
C ASP A 167 -25.18 -29.79 -31.34
N ARG A 168 -24.03 -29.15 -31.39
CA ARG A 168 -23.06 -29.16 -30.32
C ARG A 168 -22.80 -27.73 -29.85
N ILE A 169 -22.57 -27.57 -28.56
CA ILE A 169 -22.21 -26.30 -27.94
C ILE A 169 -20.82 -26.47 -27.37
N ILE A 170 -19.94 -25.58 -27.72
CA ILE A 170 -18.62 -25.40 -27.09
C ILE A 170 -18.63 -24.11 -26.27
N THR A 171 -17.85 -24.11 -25.19
CA THR A 171 -17.82 -22.97 -24.25
C THR A 171 -16.38 -22.66 -23.84
N GLY A 172 -16.19 -21.43 -23.38
CA GLY A 172 -14.91 -21.02 -22.81
C GLY A 172 -13.79 -20.99 -23.84
N ARG A 173 -12.60 -21.42 -23.41
CA ARG A 173 -11.38 -21.40 -24.25
C ARG A 173 -11.43 -22.30 -25.46
N GLU A 174 -12.24 -23.33 -25.46
CA GLU A 174 -12.44 -24.22 -26.60
C GLU A 174 -12.98 -23.47 -27.81
N VAL A 175 -13.71 -22.37 -27.61
CA VAL A 175 -14.23 -21.51 -28.68
C VAL A 175 -13.08 -20.92 -29.50
N PHE A 176 -11.98 -20.46 -28.86
CA PHE A 176 -10.82 -19.93 -29.57
C PHE A 176 -10.14 -21.00 -30.43
N GLN A 177 -9.98 -22.22 -29.88
CA GLN A 177 -9.43 -23.34 -30.63
C GLN A 177 -10.32 -23.73 -31.81
N TYR A 178 -11.59 -23.92 -31.56
CA TYR A 178 -12.55 -24.32 -32.59
C TYR A 178 -12.60 -23.32 -33.75
N MET A 179 -12.64 -22.02 -33.40
CA MET A 179 -12.63 -20.96 -34.42
C MET A 179 -11.34 -20.97 -35.25
N TYR A 180 -10.21 -21.21 -34.60
CA TYR A 180 -8.92 -21.31 -35.29
C TYR A 180 -8.91 -22.53 -36.24
N GLU A 181 -9.34 -23.72 -35.81
CA GLU A 181 -9.35 -24.94 -36.61
C GLU A 181 -10.36 -24.88 -37.75
N LYS A 182 -11.51 -24.22 -37.55
CA LYS A 182 -12.53 -24.08 -38.60
C LYS A 182 -12.25 -22.98 -39.62
N LYS A 183 -11.65 -21.94 -39.14
CA LYS A 183 -11.22 -20.80 -39.95
C LYS A 183 -9.74 -20.90 -40.23
N LYS A 184 -9.17 -22.16 -40.42
CA LYS A 184 -7.79 -22.27 -40.87
C LYS A 184 -7.56 -21.10 -41.79
N ILE A 185 -6.85 -20.11 -41.31
CA ILE A 185 -6.54 -18.92 -42.09
C ILE A 185 -5.57 -19.44 -43.12
N ASP A 186 -6.13 -19.91 -44.23
CA ASP A 186 -5.34 -20.25 -45.41
C ASP A 186 -4.76 -18.91 -45.86
N PHE A 187 -3.55 -18.66 -45.42
CA PHE A 187 -2.76 -17.61 -46.06
C PHE A 187 -2.60 -18.03 -47.51
N PRO A 188 -2.94 -17.19 -48.45
CA PRO A 188 -2.83 -17.50 -49.86
C PRO A 188 -1.40 -17.92 -50.18
N ASP A 189 -1.26 -18.88 -51.11
CA ASP A 189 0.01 -19.48 -51.53
C ASP A 189 0.99 -18.50 -52.21
N ASP A 190 0.66 -17.22 -52.37
CA ASP A 190 1.49 -16.23 -53.02
C ASP A 190 2.10 -15.23 -52.02
N PRO A 191 3.40 -15.34 -51.71
CA PRO A 191 4.05 -14.54 -50.67
C PRO A 191 4.22 -13.06 -51.00
N GLU A 192 4.28 -12.64 -52.25
CA GLU A 192 4.67 -11.26 -52.58
C GLU A 192 3.51 -10.25 -52.56
N ASP A 193 2.28 -10.66 -52.83
CA ASP A 193 1.14 -9.75 -52.94
C ASP A 193 0.31 -9.61 -51.67
N HIS A 194 0.39 -10.56 -50.75
CA HIS A 194 -0.53 -10.71 -49.61
C HIS A 194 -0.02 -10.19 -48.31
N TYR A 195 1.28 -9.88 -48.20
CA TYR A 195 1.95 -9.37 -46.99
C TYR A 195 1.97 -7.83 -46.91
N THR A 196 1.36 -7.13 -47.81
CA THR A 196 1.13 -5.71 -47.65
C THR A 196 0.06 -5.50 -46.55
N TYR A 197 0.19 -4.44 -45.76
CA TYR A 197 -0.85 -4.02 -44.78
C TYR A 197 -2.27 -4.07 -45.37
N LYS A 198 -2.40 -3.81 -46.69
CA LYS A 198 -3.64 -3.90 -47.44
C LYS A 198 -4.12 -5.35 -47.59
N GLY A 199 -3.24 -6.30 -47.91
CA GLY A 199 -3.58 -7.72 -48.04
C GLY A 199 -4.00 -8.36 -46.72
N VAL A 200 -3.29 -8.06 -45.64
CA VAL A 200 -3.73 -8.53 -44.29
C VAL A 200 -5.04 -7.88 -43.89
N LYS A 201 -5.26 -6.61 -44.21
CA LYS A 201 -6.53 -5.94 -44.00
C LYS A 201 -7.65 -6.59 -44.83
N GLU A 202 -7.41 -6.87 -46.09
CA GLU A 202 -8.37 -7.56 -46.97
C GLU A 202 -8.66 -9.00 -46.49
N VAL A 203 -7.64 -9.75 -46.05
CA VAL A 203 -7.82 -11.08 -45.46
C VAL A 203 -8.63 -10.98 -44.20
N LEU A 204 -8.33 -10.03 -43.33
CA LEU A 204 -9.06 -9.87 -42.05
C LEU A 204 -10.44 -9.24 -42.25
N GLU A 205 -10.62 -8.34 -43.22
CA GLU A 205 -11.92 -7.85 -43.64
C GLU A 205 -12.71 -9.00 -44.28
N LYS A 206 -12.12 -9.77 -45.19
CA LYS A 206 -12.75 -10.92 -45.78
C LYS A 206 -13.11 -12.03 -44.79
N TYR A 207 -12.27 -12.31 -43.79
CA TYR A 207 -12.55 -13.24 -42.71
C TYR A 207 -13.27 -12.58 -41.53
N GLY A 208 -13.05 -11.30 -41.27
CA GLY A 208 -13.77 -10.50 -40.29
C GLY A 208 -15.19 -10.22 -40.77
N GLU A 209 -15.37 -9.60 -41.93
CA GLU A 209 -16.68 -9.27 -42.50
C GLU A 209 -17.44 -10.50 -43.01
N ALA A 210 -16.82 -11.45 -43.69
CA ALA A 210 -17.47 -12.69 -44.06
C ALA A 210 -17.76 -13.61 -42.85
N GLY A 211 -17.00 -13.48 -41.77
CA GLY A 211 -17.32 -14.12 -40.50
C GLY A 211 -18.47 -13.46 -39.73
N TYR A 212 -18.69 -12.17 -39.98
CA TYR A 212 -19.75 -11.37 -39.35
C TYR A 212 -21.05 -11.31 -40.17
N GLU A 213 -20.97 -11.35 -41.50
CA GLU A 213 -22.16 -11.26 -42.35
C GLU A 213 -22.75 -12.61 -42.79
N LYS A 214 -21.95 -13.69 -42.88
CA LYS A 214 -22.38 -15.00 -43.35
C LYS A 214 -22.54 -16.08 -42.28
N SER A 215 -22.04 -15.88 -41.10
CA SER A 215 -22.33 -16.77 -39.95
C SER A 215 -23.09 -15.96 -38.93
N ASP A 216 -24.22 -16.48 -38.45
CA ASP A 216 -24.98 -15.95 -37.30
C ASP A 216 -24.16 -15.93 -35.99
N ILE A 217 -22.85 -15.72 -36.10
CA ILE A 217 -21.95 -15.62 -34.98
C ILE A 217 -21.78 -14.15 -34.63
N PRO A 218 -22.35 -13.65 -33.54
CA PRO A 218 -22.07 -12.30 -33.08
C PRO A 218 -20.56 -12.16 -32.79
N PRO A 219 -20.02 -10.91 -32.76
CA PRO A 219 -18.61 -10.63 -32.50
C PRO A 219 -18.16 -11.14 -31.12
N ILE A 220 -17.96 -12.43 -31.05
CA ILE A 220 -17.84 -13.22 -29.83
C ILE A 220 -16.61 -12.83 -29.01
N PHE A 221 -15.57 -12.33 -29.71
CA PHE A 221 -14.31 -11.92 -29.05
C PHE A 221 -14.20 -10.43 -28.78
N ASP A 222 -15.14 -9.59 -29.20
CA ASP A 222 -15.05 -8.14 -29.04
C ASP A 222 -14.92 -7.70 -27.58
N HIS A 223 -15.78 -8.24 -26.74
CA HIS A 223 -15.74 -7.92 -25.30
C HIS A 223 -14.47 -8.40 -24.66
N TYR A 224 -13.99 -9.58 -25.03
CA TYR A 224 -12.75 -10.18 -24.55
C TYR A 224 -11.54 -9.30 -24.86
N PHE A 225 -11.32 -8.93 -26.14
CA PHE A 225 -10.16 -8.11 -26.53
C PHE A 225 -10.25 -6.67 -26.04
N ARG A 226 -11.45 -6.11 -25.97
CA ARG A 226 -11.68 -4.78 -25.39
C ARG A 226 -11.32 -4.76 -23.90
N HIS A 227 -11.67 -5.81 -23.18
CA HIS A 227 -11.34 -5.92 -21.77
C HIS A 227 -9.83 -6.17 -21.55
N LEU A 228 -9.23 -7.06 -22.34
CA LEU A 228 -7.78 -7.32 -22.31
C LEU A 228 -6.99 -6.01 -22.59
N TYR A 229 -7.42 -5.22 -23.58
CA TYR A 229 -6.82 -3.90 -23.82
C TYR A 229 -6.90 -2.99 -22.59
N ARG A 230 -8.02 -2.99 -21.88
CA ARG A 230 -8.18 -2.19 -20.66
C ARG A 230 -7.24 -2.64 -19.56
N ILE A 231 -7.02 -3.94 -19.40
CA ILE A 231 -6.05 -4.49 -18.43
C ILE A 231 -4.64 -4.00 -18.76
N LEU A 232 -4.19 -4.19 -20.01
CA LEU A 232 -2.85 -3.75 -20.43
C LEU A 232 -2.67 -2.23 -20.27
N LYS A 233 -3.68 -1.45 -20.66
CA LYS A 233 -3.70 0.00 -20.50
C LYS A 233 -3.67 0.43 -19.04
N TYR A 234 -4.39 -0.24 -18.15
CA TYR A 234 -4.42 0.03 -16.73
C TYR A 234 -3.01 -0.11 -16.11
N ILE A 235 -2.30 -1.18 -16.48
CA ILE A 235 -0.91 -1.38 -16.03
C ILE A 235 0.02 -0.31 -16.63
N ASP A 236 -0.11 -0.04 -17.94
CA ASP A 236 0.73 0.95 -18.64
C ASP A 236 0.60 2.35 -18.08
N GLN A 237 -0.63 2.79 -17.77
CA GLN A 237 -0.93 4.13 -17.27
C GLN A 237 -0.80 4.28 -15.76
N SER A 238 -0.58 3.20 -15.02
CA SER A 238 -0.40 3.28 -13.56
C SER A 238 0.79 4.16 -13.22
N GLN A 239 0.55 5.13 -12.33
CA GLN A 239 1.58 5.96 -11.70
C GLN A 239 2.15 5.29 -10.45
N ASP A 240 1.47 4.27 -9.94
CA ASP A 240 1.83 3.54 -8.73
C ASP A 240 2.95 2.51 -8.96
N LEU A 241 3.35 2.34 -10.22
CA LEU A 241 4.40 1.42 -10.63
C LEU A 241 5.63 2.17 -11.12
N ASP A 242 6.74 1.97 -10.41
CA ASP A 242 8.00 2.61 -10.72
C ASP A 242 8.68 1.99 -11.96
N GLY A 243 8.55 2.70 -13.07
CA GLY A 243 9.27 2.42 -14.30
C GLY A 243 8.75 1.21 -15.10
N TRP A 244 9.44 0.97 -16.21
CA TRP A 244 9.08 -0.09 -17.17
C TRP A 244 9.18 -1.49 -16.57
N ALA A 245 10.20 -1.78 -15.76
CA ALA A 245 10.44 -3.10 -15.21
C ALA A 245 9.31 -3.59 -14.28
N ALA A 246 8.77 -2.69 -13.44
CA ALA A 246 7.64 -3.01 -12.58
C ALA A 246 6.39 -3.32 -13.40
N LYS A 247 6.09 -2.52 -14.42
CA LYS A 247 4.97 -2.73 -15.35
C LYS A 247 5.11 -4.03 -16.13
N TYR A 248 6.31 -4.32 -16.63
CA TYR A 248 6.62 -5.57 -17.34
C TYR A 248 6.35 -6.82 -16.50
N LYS A 249 6.66 -6.77 -15.19
CA LYS A 249 6.35 -7.85 -14.26
C LYS A 249 4.84 -8.15 -14.20
N TYR A 250 3.99 -7.14 -14.06
CA TYR A 250 2.54 -7.32 -14.02
C TYR A 250 1.97 -7.74 -15.38
N ILE A 251 2.49 -7.21 -16.48
CA ILE A 251 2.15 -7.71 -17.83
C ILE A 251 2.53 -9.18 -17.99
N GLY A 252 3.64 -9.62 -17.38
CA GLY A 252 4.02 -11.04 -17.33
C GLY A 252 2.94 -11.93 -16.70
N ILE A 253 2.24 -11.45 -15.66
CA ILE A 253 1.11 -12.17 -15.06
C ILE A 253 -0.04 -12.29 -16.06
N VAL A 254 -0.40 -11.19 -16.73
CA VAL A 254 -1.45 -11.18 -17.77
C VAL A 254 -1.10 -12.15 -18.89
N ARG A 255 0.14 -12.08 -19.40
CA ARG A 255 0.63 -12.95 -20.46
C ARG A 255 0.57 -14.44 -20.09
N GLY A 256 0.89 -14.77 -18.82
CA GLY A 256 0.82 -16.14 -18.32
C GLY A 256 -0.59 -16.74 -18.30
N GLN A 257 -1.65 -15.91 -18.35
CA GLN A 257 -3.04 -16.36 -18.41
C GLN A 257 -3.55 -16.61 -19.83
N LEU A 258 -2.85 -16.09 -20.85
CA LEU A 258 -3.26 -16.24 -22.24
C LEU A 258 -2.90 -17.63 -22.77
N SER A 259 -3.88 -18.35 -23.26
CA SER A 259 -3.67 -19.62 -23.97
C SER A 259 -3.05 -19.37 -25.34
N ARG A 260 -2.50 -20.44 -25.96
CA ARG A 260 -1.89 -20.35 -27.29
C ARG A 260 -2.84 -19.84 -28.36
N TYR A 261 -4.11 -20.25 -28.34
CA TYR A 261 -5.10 -19.81 -29.31
C TYR A 261 -5.57 -18.37 -29.05
N GLU A 262 -5.63 -17.96 -27.79
CA GLU A 262 -5.88 -16.55 -27.45
C GLU A 262 -4.75 -15.66 -27.95
N LEU A 263 -3.49 -16.09 -27.87
CA LEU A 263 -2.34 -15.34 -28.42
C LEU A 263 -2.39 -15.21 -29.94
N VAL A 264 -2.80 -16.27 -30.66
CA VAL A 264 -2.99 -16.23 -32.11
C VAL A 264 -4.08 -15.20 -32.48
N TRP A 265 -5.23 -15.27 -31.84
CA TRP A 265 -6.31 -14.31 -32.09
C TRP A 265 -5.93 -12.88 -31.69
N LEU A 266 -5.17 -12.72 -30.59
CA LEU A 266 -4.63 -11.44 -30.16
C LEU A 266 -3.69 -10.85 -31.23
N TYR A 267 -2.81 -11.67 -31.79
CA TYR A 267 -1.92 -11.26 -32.88
C TYR A 267 -2.73 -10.67 -34.04
N PHE A 268 -3.71 -11.38 -34.57
CA PHE A 268 -4.53 -10.89 -35.67
C PHE A 268 -5.38 -9.67 -35.30
N ASN A 269 -6.06 -9.72 -34.15
CA ASN A 269 -6.92 -8.62 -33.70
C ASN A 269 -6.15 -7.31 -33.57
N SER A 270 -4.97 -7.34 -32.98
CA SER A 270 -4.22 -6.11 -32.69
C SER A 270 -3.60 -5.45 -33.91
N LEU A 271 -3.51 -6.11 -35.06
CA LEU A 271 -3.12 -5.47 -36.31
C LEU A 271 -4.10 -4.34 -36.74
N PHE A 272 -5.38 -4.47 -36.38
CA PHE A 272 -6.40 -3.44 -36.65
C PHE A 272 -6.48 -2.35 -35.61
N TYR A 273 -5.88 -2.57 -34.43
CA TYR A 273 -5.97 -1.66 -33.31
C TYR A 273 -4.58 -1.13 -32.90
N PRO A 274 -4.10 -0.01 -33.51
CA PRO A 274 -2.74 0.50 -33.30
C PRO A 274 -2.39 0.74 -31.82
N LYS A 275 -3.38 1.16 -31.01
CA LYS A 275 -3.17 1.36 -29.56
C LYS A 275 -2.90 0.05 -28.82
N MET A 276 -3.58 -1.04 -29.20
CA MET A 276 -3.34 -2.37 -28.66
C MET A 276 -1.99 -2.91 -29.10
N LYS A 277 -1.70 -2.79 -30.41
CA LYS A 277 -0.41 -3.17 -31.00
C LYS A 277 0.76 -2.50 -30.30
N GLY A 278 0.69 -1.20 -30.04
CA GLY A 278 1.74 -0.48 -29.31
C GLY A 278 2.00 -1.02 -27.91
N LEU A 279 0.96 -1.42 -27.17
CA LEU A 279 1.13 -2.05 -25.86
C LEU A 279 1.75 -3.46 -25.95
N ILE A 280 1.36 -4.22 -26.96
CA ILE A 280 1.90 -5.55 -27.25
C ILE A 280 3.40 -5.46 -27.55
N GLU A 281 3.79 -4.53 -28.39
CA GLU A 281 5.19 -4.28 -28.76
C GLU A 281 6.01 -3.76 -27.58
N LYS A 282 5.42 -2.87 -26.77
CA LYS A 282 6.10 -2.28 -25.60
C LYS A 282 6.44 -3.30 -24.52
N TYR A 283 5.61 -4.32 -24.36
CA TYR A 283 5.68 -5.24 -23.21
C TYR A 283 5.86 -6.72 -23.60
N ALA A 284 6.25 -7.01 -24.82
CA ALA A 284 6.47 -8.37 -25.31
C ALA A 284 5.32 -9.34 -25.03
N VAL A 285 4.07 -8.89 -25.27
CA VAL A 285 2.90 -9.71 -24.93
C VAL A 285 2.83 -10.99 -25.76
N LEU A 286 3.36 -10.98 -26.98
CA LEU A 286 3.40 -12.14 -27.87
C LEU A 286 4.59 -13.07 -27.66
N LYS A 287 5.40 -12.87 -26.61
CA LYS A 287 6.59 -13.68 -26.30
C LYS A 287 6.34 -15.19 -26.32
N ASN A 288 5.18 -15.61 -25.87
CA ASN A 288 4.81 -17.04 -25.80
C ASN A 288 4.06 -17.53 -27.05
N LEU A 289 3.90 -16.67 -28.07
CA LEU A 289 3.27 -17.08 -29.32
C LEU A 289 4.20 -18.01 -30.09
N ARG A 290 3.72 -19.21 -30.43
CA ARG A 290 4.50 -20.19 -31.17
C ARG A 290 4.32 -19.99 -32.68
N PRO A 291 5.43 -20.05 -33.45
CA PRO A 291 5.44 -19.86 -34.89
C PRO A 291 4.48 -20.74 -35.65
N GLU A 292 4.41 -22.00 -35.27
CA GLU A 292 3.62 -23.06 -35.89
C GLU A 292 2.11 -22.79 -35.99
N TYR A 293 1.60 -21.81 -35.24
CA TYR A 293 0.19 -21.39 -35.27
C TYR A 293 -0.08 -20.22 -36.20
N LEU A 294 0.95 -19.57 -36.76
CA LEU A 294 0.77 -18.37 -37.57
C LEU A 294 0.82 -18.59 -39.08
N ALA A 295 1.29 -19.69 -39.57
CA ALA A 295 1.39 -20.14 -40.94
C ALA A 295 2.77 -20.76 -41.23
N GLN A 296 2.96 -21.23 -42.48
CA GLN A 296 4.21 -21.88 -42.91
C GLN A 296 5.42 -20.98 -42.88
N ASP A 297 5.25 -19.66 -42.85
CA ASP A 297 6.35 -18.70 -42.81
C ASP A 297 6.22 -17.69 -41.66
N PHE A 298 6.73 -18.11 -40.50
CA PHE A 298 6.72 -17.30 -39.29
C PHE A 298 7.56 -16.02 -39.39
N ASP A 299 8.63 -16.02 -40.13
CA ASP A 299 9.50 -14.84 -40.28
C ASP A 299 8.79 -13.71 -41.03
N LEU A 300 7.87 -14.03 -41.92
CA LEU A 300 6.98 -13.05 -42.53
C LEU A 300 5.95 -12.48 -41.54
N GLY A 301 5.38 -13.32 -40.69
CA GLY A 301 4.46 -12.87 -39.63
C GLY A 301 5.08 -11.90 -38.61
N LYS A 302 6.39 -12.04 -38.34
CA LYS A 302 7.13 -11.10 -37.49
C LYS A 302 7.32 -9.71 -38.09
N LYS A 303 7.26 -9.55 -39.41
CA LYS A 303 7.40 -8.23 -40.06
C LYS A 303 6.30 -7.23 -39.67
N TRP A 304 5.14 -7.72 -39.22
CA TRP A 304 4.00 -6.88 -38.87
C TRP A 304 4.11 -6.26 -37.47
N TYR A 305 5.05 -6.74 -36.65
CA TYR A 305 5.31 -6.26 -35.31
C TYR A 305 6.77 -5.88 -35.14
N ALA A 306 7.04 -4.93 -34.26
CA ALA A 306 8.39 -4.70 -33.79
C ALA A 306 8.93 -5.98 -33.11
N LYS A 307 10.22 -6.25 -33.24
CA LYS A 307 10.89 -7.41 -32.61
C LYS A 307 10.60 -7.51 -31.11
N THR A 308 10.48 -6.36 -30.45
CA THR A 308 10.14 -6.23 -29.03
C THR A 308 8.79 -6.85 -28.64
N ALA A 309 7.90 -7.14 -29.60
CA ALA A 309 6.63 -7.82 -29.31
C ALA A 309 6.84 -9.27 -28.84
N PHE A 310 7.96 -9.89 -29.24
CA PHE A 310 8.28 -11.31 -29.04
C PHE A 310 9.46 -11.53 -28.08
N ASP A 311 10.24 -10.53 -27.76
CA ASP A 311 11.43 -10.58 -26.89
C ASP A 311 11.16 -9.94 -25.53
#